data_311e97ddeecc53a8ed80cee20ed80925
#
_entry.id   311e97ddeecc53a8ed80cee20ed80925
#
_cell.length_a   1.000
_cell.length_b   1.000
_cell.length_c   1.000
_cell.angle_alpha   90.00
_cell.angle_beta   90.00
_cell.angle_gamma   90.00
#
_symmetry.space_group_name_H-M   'P 1'
#
loop_
_entity.id
_entity.type
_entity.pdbx_description
1 polymer ?
#
loop_
_entity_poly.entity_id
_entity_poly.type
_entity_poly.pdbx_seq_one_letter_code
_entity_poly.pdbx_strand_id
1 'polypeptide(L)'
;MNRIEGKIAIVTGGTQGLGAAIALQFAQAGAAGIAIVGRTTAKGEAMAAKITAETGVPVAMVTADLSDLAQVQTIVPQTIAQFERVDILVNAAGLTDRGTLTDTTPEVYEALMATNVRAPFFLMQDATRAMIKDGIDGRIVNIGSTSERAGQPFLCAYSATKAALATLTRNAGFALMRNRIRVNQLDIGWMASDNERALQLAESGDPDWEAKAGVNLPLGRLLDPAEVAKAVLWMVSDDSGVLTGSVIHYDQSVWGGYDGQAPAPAVPLNA
;
A
#
# COMPACT_ATOMS: atom_id res chain seq x y z
N MET A 1 10.10 -21.49 -5.30
CA MET A 1 9.09 -22.00 -4.37
C MET A 1 7.86 -21.12 -4.48
N ASN A 2 6.70 -21.70 -4.72
CA ASN A 2 5.43 -20.98 -4.83
C ASN A 2 4.96 -20.65 -3.39
N ARG A 3 5.19 -19.39 -2.97
CA ARG A 3 4.94 -18.97 -1.58
C ARG A 3 3.49 -18.70 -1.24
N ILE A 4 2.62 -18.52 -2.25
CA ILE A 4 1.19 -18.24 -2.11
C ILE A 4 0.36 -19.08 -3.09
N GLU A 5 0.78 -20.34 -3.32
CA GLU A 5 0.12 -21.24 -4.26
C GLU A 5 -1.37 -21.41 -3.91
N GLY A 6 -2.21 -21.32 -4.93
CA GLY A 6 -3.67 -21.50 -4.80
C GLY A 6 -4.41 -20.35 -4.10
N LYS A 7 -3.74 -19.25 -3.71
CA LYS A 7 -4.37 -18.12 -3.03
C LYS A 7 -4.98 -17.11 -4.00
N ILE A 8 -6.09 -16.50 -3.61
CA ILE A 8 -6.72 -15.39 -4.29
C ILE A 8 -6.39 -14.09 -3.57
N ALA A 9 -5.90 -13.10 -4.32
CA ALA A 9 -5.46 -11.83 -3.77
C ALA A 9 -6.26 -10.64 -4.32
N ILE A 10 -6.53 -9.66 -3.46
CA ILE A 10 -6.95 -8.31 -3.83
C ILE A 10 -5.76 -7.36 -3.63
N VAL A 11 -5.44 -6.55 -4.65
CA VAL A 11 -4.40 -5.53 -4.58
C VAL A 11 -4.97 -4.18 -5.01
N THR A 12 -5.18 -3.27 -4.05
CA THR A 12 -5.62 -1.90 -4.40
C THR A 12 -4.46 -1.09 -4.98
N GLY A 13 -4.76 -0.19 -5.92
CA GLY A 13 -3.71 0.53 -6.67
C GLY A 13 -2.93 -0.37 -7.64
N GLY A 14 -3.45 -1.57 -7.96
CA GLY A 14 -2.77 -2.58 -8.76
C GLY A 14 -2.58 -2.25 -10.25
N THR A 15 -3.00 -1.07 -10.70
CA THR A 15 -2.93 -0.66 -12.11
C THR A 15 -1.60 -0.02 -12.49
N GLN A 16 -0.73 0.29 -11.52
CA GLN A 16 0.58 0.93 -11.72
C GLN A 16 1.46 0.86 -10.47
N GLY A 17 2.72 1.28 -10.59
CA GLY A 17 3.65 1.48 -9.48
C GLY A 17 3.79 0.25 -8.57
N LEU A 18 3.76 0.46 -7.24
CA LEU A 18 3.92 -0.60 -6.26
C LEU A 18 2.82 -1.66 -6.34
N GLY A 19 1.56 -1.24 -6.49
CA GLY A 19 0.45 -2.20 -6.57
C GLY A 19 0.58 -3.15 -7.75
N ALA A 20 0.99 -2.65 -8.92
CA ALA A 20 1.26 -3.50 -10.10
C ALA A 20 2.46 -4.42 -9.87
N ALA A 21 3.53 -3.94 -9.23
CA ALA A 21 4.69 -4.76 -8.88
C ALA A 21 4.30 -5.88 -7.89
N ILE A 22 3.44 -5.60 -6.91
CA ILE A 22 2.91 -6.60 -5.97
C ILE A 22 2.06 -7.64 -6.72
N ALA A 23 1.15 -7.20 -7.59
CA ALA A 23 0.30 -8.11 -8.36
C ALA A 23 1.14 -9.05 -9.25
N LEU A 24 2.14 -8.52 -9.95
CA LEU A 24 3.08 -9.33 -10.74
C LEU A 24 3.86 -10.31 -9.86
N GLN A 25 4.40 -9.85 -8.73
CA GLN A 25 5.15 -10.69 -7.80
C GLN A 25 4.29 -11.82 -7.22
N PHE A 26 2.99 -11.57 -6.96
CA PHE A 26 2.05 -12.58 -6.48
C PHE A 26 1.73 -13.61 -7.57
N ALA A 27 1.53 -13.15 -8.81
CA ALA A 27 1.34 -14.05 -9.94
C ALA A 27 2.56 -14.98 -10.14
N GLN A 28 3.77 -14.44 -10.12
CA GLN A 28 5.01 -15.22 -10.20
C GLN A 28 5.23 -16.16 -9.00
N ALA A 29 4.59 -15.90 -7.87
CA ALA A 29 4.66 -16.71 -6.65
C ALA A 29 3.53 -17.75 -6.54
N GLY A 30 2.74 -17.98 -7.59
CA GLY A 30 1.75 -19.04 -7.68
C GLY A 30 0.35 -18.70 -7.18
N ALA A 31 0.00 -17.42 -7.09
CA ALA A 31 -1.39 -17.03 -6.84
C ALA A 31 -2.32 -17.70 -7.87
N ALA A 32 -3.51 -18.15 -7.43
CA ALA A 32 -4.50 -18.75 -8.33
C ALA A 32 -5.33 -17.69 -9.08
N GLY A 33 -5.41 -16.49 -8.55
CA GLY A 33 -6.07 -15.35 -9.17
C GLY A 33 -5.82 -14.06 -8.41
N ILE A 34 -5.89 -12.93 -9.12
CA ILE A 34 -5.62 -11.61 -8.54
C ILE A 34 -6.67 -10.62 -9.03
N ALA A 35 -7.33 -9.93 -8.09
CA ALA A 35 -8.14 -8.76 -8.39
C ALA A 35 -7.28 -7.50 -8.18
N ILE A 36 -7.01 -6.75 -9.24
CA ILE A 36 -6.37 -5.45 -9.15
C ILE A 36 -7.43 -4.35 -9.16
N VAL A 37 -7.27 -3.36 -8.29
CA VAL A 37 -8.27 -2.31 -8.09
C VAL A 37 -7.70 -0.95 -8.50
N GLY A 38 -8.49 -0.16 -9.21
CA GLY A 38 -8.13 1.21 -9.58
C GLY A 38 -9.29 1.97 -10.24
N ARG A 39 -9.10 3.25 -10.50
CA ARG A 39 -10.15 4.14 -11.04
C ARG A 39 -10.31 4.07 -12.56
N THR A 40 -9.25 3.73 -13.28
CA THR A 40 -9.22 3.78 -14.75
C THR A 40 -9.27 2.37 -15.32
N THR A 41 -10.44 1.95 -15.78
CA THR A 41 -10.71 0.60 -16.31
C THR A 41 -9.71 0.19 -17.38
N ALA A 42 -9.54 0.99 -18.44
CA ALA A 42 -8.65 0.65 -19.55
C ALA A 42 -7.19 0.43 -19.11
N LYS A 43 -6.69 1.25 -18.14
CA LYS A 43 -5.35 1.07 -17.59
C LYS A 43 -5.23 -0.21 -16.78
N GLY A 44 -6.26 -0.54 -16.01
CA GLY A 44 -6.31 -1.76 -15.22
C GLY A 44 -6.41 -3.01 -16.09
N GLU A 45 -7.26 -3.00 -17.11
CA GLU A 45 -7.39 -4.11 -18.07
C GLU A 45 -6.08 -4.38 -18.83
N ALA A 46 -5.37 -3.31 -19.24
CA ALA A 46 -4.06 -3.45 -19.87
C ALA A 46 -3.03 -4.07 -18.92
N MET A 47 -3.02 -3.68 -17.65
CA MET A 47 -2.13 -4.26 -16.64
C MET A 47 -2.50 -5.72 -16.34
N ALA A 48 -3.79 -6.02 -16.19
CA ALA A 48 -4.28 -7.39 -15.98
C ALA A 48 -3.88 -8.32 -17.14
N ALA A 49 -4.10 -7.87 -18.38
CA ALA A 49 -3.70 -8.61 -19.57
C ALA A 49 -2.18 -8.84 -19.64
N LYS A 50 -1.38 -7.81 -19.30
CA LYS A 50 0.09 -7.92 -19.24
C LYS A 50 0.54 -8.98 -18.24
N ILE A 51 0.05 -8.94 -17.01
CA ILE A 51 0.43 -9.89 -15.96
C ILE A 51 -0.03 -11.31 -16.35
N THR A 52 -1.26 -11.45 -16.85
CA THR A 52 -1.79 -12.75 -17.29
C THR A 52 -0.96 -13.33 -18.44
N ALA A 53 -0.57 -12.52 -19.43
CA ALA A 53 0.26 -12.98 -20.55
C ALA A 53 1.67 -13.41 -20.09
N GLU A 54 2.25 -12.74 -19.09
CA GLU A 54 3.59 -13.05 -18.59
C GLU A 54 3.61 -14.30 -17.70
N THR A 55 2.55 -14.54 -16.92
CA THR A 55 2.58 -15.54 -15.83
C THR A 55 1.60 -16.70 -16.01
N GLY A 56 0.59 -16.55 -16.86
CA GLY A 56 -0.53 -17.48 -16.99
C GLY A 56 -1.59 -17.37 -15.89
N VAL A 57 -1.37 -16.54 -14.85
CA VAL A 57 -2.31 -16.36 -13.73
C VAL A 57 -3.45 -15.43 -14.15
N PRO A 58 -4.71 -15.78 -13.92
CA PRO A 58 -5.84 -14.91 -14.22
C PRO A 58 -5.83 -13.68 -13.32
N VAL A 59 -5.85 -12.50 -13.95
CA VAL A 59 -5.93 -11.20 -13.26
C VAL A 59 -7.19 -10.49 -13.73
N ALA A 60 -8.03 -10.07 -12.77
CA ALA A 60 -9.25 -9.32 -13.05
C ALA A 60 -9.09 -7.85 -12.62
N MET A 61 -9.62 -6.94 -13.43
CA MET A 61 -9.74 -5.54 -13.06
C MET A 61 -11.07 -5.30 -12.33
N VAL A 62 -11.00 -4.71 -11.15
CA VAL A 62 -12.15 -4.19 -10.41
C VAL A 62 -12.05 -2.67 -10.42
N THR A 63 -12.97 -2.02 -11.13
CA THR A 63 -13.00 -0.55 -11.21
C THR A 63 -13.68 0.01 -9.97
N ALA A 64 -12.94 0.80 -9.18
CA ALA A 64 -13.49 1.49 -8.02
C ALA A 64 -12.66 2.75 -7.69
N ASP A 65 -13.38 3.82 -7.29
CA ASP A 65 -12.79 4.97 -6.63
C ASP A 65 -12.81 4.74 -5.12
N LEU A 66 -11.64 4.71 -4.50
CA LEU A 66 -11.51 4.46 -3.07
C LEU A 66 -11.98 5.65 -2.20
N SER A 67 -12.19 6.81 -2.79
CA SER A 67 -12.85 7.93 -2.10
C SER A 67 -14.37 7.76 -1.97
N ASP A 68 -14.96 6.86 -2.76
CA ASP A 68 -16.39 6.53 -2.74
C ASP A 68 -16.62 5.21 -1.98
N LEU A 69 -17.22 5.31 -0.79
CA LEU A 69 -17.45 4.14 0.07
C LEU A 69 -18.36 3.10 -0.60
N ALA A 70 -19.37 3.52 -1.38
CA ALA A 70 -20.24 2.58 -2.06
C ALA A 70 -19.48 1.73 -3.08
N GLN A 71 -18.53 2.32 -3.80
CA GLN A 71 -17.66 1.58 -4.72
C GLN A 71 -16.67 0.68 -3.96
N VAL A 72 -16.08 1.16 -2.85
CA VAL A 72 -15.20 0.34 -1.99
C VAL A 72 -15.91 -0.96 -1.57
N GLN A 73 -17.16 -0.89 -1.15
CA GLN A 73 -17.94 -2.04 -0.70
C GLN A 73 -18.29 -3.05 -1.81
N THR A 74 -18.09 -2.70 -3.08
CA THR A 74 -18.26 -3.64 -4.20
C THR A 74 -17.04 -4.50 -4.49
N ILE A 75 -15.85 -4.12 -4.00
CA ILE A 75 -14.57 -4.75 -4.39
C ILE A 75 -14.50 -6.21 -3.97
N VAL A 76 -14.76 -6.51 -2.70
CA VAL A 76 -14.73 -7.89 -2.19
C VAL A 76 -15.80 -8.77 -2.84
N PRO A 77 -17.09 -8.33 -2.92
CA PRO A 77 -18.11 -9.09 -3.66
C PRO A 77 -17.76 -9.39 -5.11
N GLN A 78 -17.23 -8.41 -5.87
CA GLN A 78 -16.82 -8.61 -7.25
C GLN A 78 -15.66 -9.62 -7.36
N THR A 79 -14.69 -9.56 -6.43
CA THR A 79 -13.59 -10.53 -6.37
C THR A 79 -14.10 -11.94 -6.11
N ILE A 80 -15.03 -12.10 -5.17
CA ILE A 80 -15.65 -13.40 -4.87
C ILE A 80 -16.46 -13.92 -6.06
N ALA A 81 -17.19 -13.06 -6.75
CA ALA A 81 -17.93 -13.44 -7.95
C ALA A 81 -17.01 -13.97 -9.08
N GLN A 82 -15.77 -13.47 -9.17
CA GLN A 82 -14.79 -13.86 -10.17
C GLN A 82 -13.95 -15.09 -9.77
N PHE A 83 -13.59 -15.20 -8.47
CA PHE A 83 -12.61 -16.18 -7.99
C PHE A 83 -13.11 -17.04 -6.83
N GLU A 84 -14.37 -16.91 -6.45
CA GLU A 84 -15.08 -17.69 -5.42
C GLU A 84 -14.64 -17.41 -3.96
N ARG A 85 -13.44 -16.82 -3.73
CA ARG A 85 -12.89 -16.58 -2.39
C ARG A 85 -11.93 -15.39 -2.36
N VAL A 86 -11.51 -15.00 -1.15
CA VAL A 86 -10.43 -14.04 -0.91
C VAL A 86 -9.52 -14.56 0.20
N ASP A 87 -8.24 -14.73 -0.07
CA ASP A 87 -7.23 -15.17 0.89
C ASP A 87 -6.32 -14.02 1.35
N ILE A 88 -6.04 -13.09 0.44
CA ILE A 88 -5.07 -12.02 0.65
C ILE A 88 -5.69 -10.68 0.28
N LEU A 89 -5.50 -9.67 1.13
CA LEU A 89 -5.80 -8.28 0.82
C LEU A 89 -4.54 -7.44 0.99
N VAL A 90 -4.17 -6.67 -0.05
CA VAL A 90 -3.12 -5.66 0.04
C VAL A 90 -3.71 -4.28 -0.24
N ASN A 91 -3.74 -3.44 0.78
CA ASN A 91 -4.09 -2.03 0.66
C ASN A 91 -2.85 -1.24 0.23
N ALA A 92 -2.60 -1.19 -1.11
CA ALA A 92 -1.43 -0.50 -1.67
C ALA A 92 -1.77 0.85 -2.34
N ALA A 93 -3.06 1.13 -2.56
CA ALA A 93 -3.48 2.45 -3.02
C ALA A 93 -3.30 3.50 -1.93
N GLY A 94 -2.94 4.72 -2.33
CA GLY A 94 -2.85 5.85 -1.44
C GLY A 94 -2.70 7.16 -2.21
N LEU A 95 -3.13 8.24 -1.56
CA LEU A 95 -2.87 9.62 -1.98
C LEU A 95 -1.73 10.17 -1.11
N THR A 96 -0.91 11.03 -1.69
CA THR A 96 0.24 11.67 -1.05
C THR A 96 0.23 13.20 -1.24
N ASP A 97 -0.98 13.76 -1.38
CA ASP A 97 -1.16 15.20 -1.57
C ASP A 97 -0.47 15.95 -0.42
N ARG A 98 0.20 17.03 -0.80
CA ARG A 98 1.00 17.84 0.12
C ARG A 98 0.18 18.94 0.73
N GLY A 99 0.55 19.30 1.95
CA GLY A 99 -0.02 20.42 2.69
C GLY A 99 0.55 20.47 4.10
N THR A 100 0.77 21.69 4.56
CA THR A 100 1.19 21.98 5.95
C THR A 100 -0.03 22.09 6.85
N LEU A 101 0.19 22.32 8.14
CA LEU A 101 -0.90 22.57 9.08
C LEU A 101 -1.69 23.86 8.74
N THR A 102 -1.06 24.81 8.06
CA THR A 102 -1.67 26.12 7.78
C THR A 102 -2.30 26.25 6.39
N ASP A 103 -1.97 25.37 5.44
CA ASP A 103 -2.41 25.47 4.04
C ASP A 103 -3.16 24.23 3.50
N THR A 104 -3.25 23.15 4.27
CA THR A 104 -4.06 21.98 3.88
C THR A 104 -5.54 22.36 3.79
N THR A 105 -6.14 22.24 2.60
CA THR A 105 -7.57 22.54 2.43
C THR A 105 -8.45 21.39 2.95
N PRO A 106 -9.72 21.67 3.33
CA PRO A 106 -10.66 20.61 3.71
C PRO A 106 -10.79 19.50 2.66
N GLU A 107 -10.80 19.84 1.38
CA GLU A 107 -10.96 18.88 0.29
C GLU A 107 -9.77 17.91 0.22
N VAL A 108 -8.54 18.43 0.36
CA VAL A 108 -7.33 17.60 0.41
C VAL A 108 -7.35 16.71 1.64
N TYR A 109 -7.71 17.26 2.80
CA TYR A 109 -7.83 16.49 4.04
C TYR A 109 -8.82 15.34 3.90
N GLU A 110 -10.05 15.62 3.43
CA GLU A 110 -11.10 14.63 3.27
C GLU A 110 -10.73 13.54 2.22
N ALA A 111 -10.10 13.93 1.10
CA ALA A 111 -9.63 12.98 0.10
C ALA A 111 -8.57 12.02 0.66
N LEU A 112 -7.60 12.54 1.43
CA LEU A 112 -6.59 11.76 2.12
C LEU A 112 -7.21 10.79 3.13
N MET A 113 -8.12 11.27 3.99
CA MET A 113 -8.80 10.43 4.98
C MET A 113 -9.68 9.37 4.32
N ALA A 114 -10.40 9.72 3.27
CA ALA A 114 -11.26 8.80 2.54
C ALA A 114 -10.44 7.65 1.91
N THR A 115 -9.36 7.99 1.21
CA THR A 115 -8.57 7.02 0.45
C THR A 115 -7.61 6.22 1.34
N ASN A 116 -6.92 6.88 2.28
CA ASN A 116 -5.82 6.25 3.04
C ASN A 116 -6.29 5.59 4.34
N VAL A 117 -7.47 5.93 4.85
CA VAL A 117 -7.96 5.43 6.15
C VAL A 117 -9.30 4.72 6.00
N ARG A 118 -10.33 5.44 5.50
CA ARG A 118 -11.69 4.90 5.40
C ARG A 118 -11.76 3.71 4.47
N ALA A 119 -11.20 3.80 3.26
CA ALA A 119 -11.23 2.71 2.30
C ALA A 119 -10.51 1.45 2.82
N PRO A 120 -9.26 1.49 3.30
CA PRO A 120 -8.61 0.34 3.91
C PRO A 120 -9.39 -0.26 5.08
N PHE A 121 -10.01 0.56 5.94
CA PHE A 121 -10.83 0.07 7.05
C PHE A 121 -11.98 -0.81 6.57
N PHE A 122 -12.79 -0.33 5.62
CA PHE A 122 -13.94 -1.08 5.12
C PHE A 122 -13.54 -2.26 4.24
N LEU A 123 -12.45 -2.15 3.47
CA LEU A 123 -11.90 -3.30 2.74
C LEU A 123 -11.41 -4.41 3.68
N MET A 124 -10.69 -4.05 4.76
CA MET A 124 -10.31 -5.01 5.80
C MET A 124 -11.55 -5.65 6.44
N GLN A 125 -12.59 -4.85 6.72
CA GLN A 125 -13.83 -5.37 7.31
C GLN A 125 -14.51 -6.40 6.38
N ASP A 126 -14.70 -6.06 5.10
CA ASP A 126 -15.40 -6.91 4.15
C ASP A 126 -14.59 -8.18 3.81
N ALA A 127 -13.27 -8.03 3.58
CA ALA A 127 -12.39 -9.18 3.37
C ALA A 127 -12.36 -10.10 4.60
N THR A 128 -12.27 -9.54 5.81
CA THR A 128 -12.30 -10.31 7.06
C THR A 128 -13.60 -11.09 7.22
N ARG A 129 -14.75 -10.46 6.94
CA ARG A 129 -16.07 -11.16 6.99
C ARG A 129 -16.11 -12.34 6.04
N ALA A 130 -15.60 -12.19 4.81
CA ALA A 130 -15.51 -13.27 3.85
C ALA A 130 -14.57 -14.39 4.33
N MET A 131 -13.37 -14.03 4.77
CA MET A 131 -12.37 -14.98 5.29
C MET A 131 -12.90 -15.78 6.48
N ILE A 132 -13.57 -15.13 7.44
CA ILE A 132 -14.16 -15.82 8.61
C ILE A 132 -15.27 -16.76 8.18
N LYS A 133 -16.17 -16.32 7.30
CA LYS A 133 -17.29 -17.12 6.79
C LYS A 133 -16.80 -18.42 6.14
N ASP A 134 -15.71 -18.34 5.39
CA ASP A 134 -15.19 -19.45 4.61
C ASP A 134 -14.06 -20.23 5.35
N GLY A 135 -13.76 -19.86 6.60
CA GLY A 135 -12.74 -20.52 7.43
C GLY A 135 -11.31 -20.35 6.89
N ILE A 136 -11.02 -19.24 6.21
CA ILE A 136 -9.75 -18.97 5.56
C ILE A 136 -8.75 -18.38 6.54
N ASP A 137 -7.53 -18.94 6.59
CA ASP A 137 -6.37 -18.36 7.25
C ASP A 137 -5.87 -17.17 6.43
N GLY A 138 -6.49 -16.00 6.66
CA GLY A 138 -6.32 -14.81 5.82
C GLY A 138 -5.02 -14.05 6.05
N ARG A 139 -4.64 -13.23 5.07
CA ARG A 139 -3.45 -12.37 5.14
C ARG A 139 -3.82 -10.96 4.65
N ILE A 140 -3.58 -9.95 5.47
CA ILE A 140 -3.83 -8.56 5.14
C ILE A 140 -2.54 -7.77 5.33
N VAL A 141 -2.15 -7.01 4.30
CA VAL A 141 -1.01 -6.09 4.36
C VAL A 141 -1.45 -4.70 3.97
N ASN A 142 -1.18 -3.75 4.84
CA ASN A 142 -1.37 -2.33 4.58
C ASN A 142 -0.04 -1.71 4.18
N ILE A 143 -0.02 -0.91 3.11
CA ILE A 143 1.16 -0.12 2.73
C ILE A 143 1.11 1.21 3.48
N GLY A 144 1.98 1.31 4.47
CA GLY A 144 2.20 2.49 5.27
C GLY A 144 3.25 3.42 4.67
N SER A 145 3.81 4.25 5.53
CA SER A 145 4.91 5.15 5.22
C SER A 145 5.69 5.45 6.48
N THR A 146 6.99 5.64 6.36
CA THR A 146 7.82 6.16 7.46
C THR A 146 7.34 7.53 7.97
N SER A 147 6.57 8.26 7.15
CA SER A 147 5.89 9.49 7.54
C SER A 147 4.83 9.32 8.66
N GLU A 148 4.44 8.07 8.99
CA GLU A 148 3.52 7.79 10.11
C GLU A 148 4.06 8.32 11.46
N ARG A 149 5.37 8.49 11.54
CA ARG A 149 6.06 9.00 12.74
C ARG A 149 6.23 10.52 12.76
N ALA A 150 5.69 11.22 11.77
CA ALA A 150 5.79 12.67 11.56
C ALA A 150 7.21 13.14 11.10
N GLY A 151 7.48 14.44 11.25
CA GLY A 151 8.77 15.03 10.87
C GLY A 151 8.83 15.62 9.46
N GLN A 152 7.74 15.59 8.71
CA GLN A 152 7.63 16.20 7.38
C GLN A 152 6.49 17.24 7.38
N PRO A 153 6.78 18.52 7.69
CA PRO A 153 5.75 19.55 7.87
C PRO A 153 4.80 19.71 6.68
N PHE A 154 5.31 19.49 5.45
CA PHE A 154 4.56 19.57 4.20
C PHE A 154 3.68 18.34 3.90
N LEU A 155 3.70 17.32 4.76
CA LEU A 155 2.88 16.11 4.68
C LEU A 155 2.00 15.93 5.93
N CYS A 156 1.54 17.02 6.54
CA CYS A 156 0.88 16.98 7.84
C CYS A 156 -0.33 16.03 7.87
N ALA A 157 -1.31 16.24 7.00
CA ALA A 157 -2.50 15.41 6.92
C ALA A 157 -2.19 13.98 6.43
N TYR A 158 -1.29 13.84 5.46
CA TYR A 158 -0.85 12.54 4.97
C TYR A 158 -0.24 11.68 6.09
N SER A 159 0.68 12.25 6.89
CA SER A 159 1.31 11.57 8.03
C SER A 159 0.27 11.09 9.04
N ALA A 160 -0.74 11.93 9.33
CA ALA A 160 -1.84 11.55 10.21
C ALA A 160 -2.62 10.34 9.67
N THR A 161 -2.87 10.26 8.34
CA THR A 161 -3.54 9.10 7.75
C THR A 161 -2.73 7.82 7.88
N LYS A 162 -1.40 7.90 7.71
CA LYS A 162 -0.52 6.72 7.82
C LYS A 162 -0.37 6.25 9.26
N ALA A 163 -0.33 7.17 10.23
CA ALA A 163 -0.38 6.84 11.65
C ALA A 163 -1.73 6.19 12.05
N ALA A 164 -2.85 6.69 11.55
CA ALA A 164 -4.16 6.08 11.74
C ALA A 164 -4.19 4.64 11.20
N LEU A 165 -3.68 4.42 9.99
CA LEU A 165 -3.60 3.08 9.38
C LEU A 165 -2.73 2.12 10.21
N ALA A 166 -1.61 2.60 10.77
CA ALA A 166 -0.74 1.82 11.65
C ALA A 166 -1.49 1.36 12.92
N THR A 167 -2.28 2.25 13.53
CA THR A 167 -3.10 1.90 14.69
C THR A 167 -4.21 0.91 14.33
N LEU A 168 -4.90 1.09 13.20
CA LEU A 168 -5.89 0.15 12.70
C LEU A 168 -5.27 -1.24 12.45
N THR A 169 -4.06 -1.29 11.88
CA THR A 169 -3.32 -2.54 11.65
C THR A 169 -3.07 -3.30 12.95
N ARG A 170 -2.57 -2.61 14.00
CA ARG A 170 -2.31 -3.22 15.32
C ARG A 170 -3.59 -3.76 15.95
N ASN A 171 -4.67 -2.96 15.93
CA ASN A 171 -5.96 -3.36 16.47
C ASN A 171 -6.57 -4.55 15.72
N ALA A 172 -6.56 -4.52 14.38
CA ALA A 172 -7.08 -5.62 13.57
C ALA A 172 -6.24 -6.90 13.76
N GLY A 173 -4.90 -6.78 13.76
CA GLY A 173 -4.01 -7.90 14.02
C GLY A 173 -4.27 -8.58 15.35
N PHE A 174 -4.49 -7.81 16.41
CA PHE A 174 -4.86 -8.35 17.72
C PHE A 174 -6.25 -9.01 17.73
N ALA A 175 -7.27 -8.32 17.20
CA ALA A 175 -8.65 -8.79 17.21
C ALA A 175 -8.83 -10.10 16.44
N LEU A 176 -8.06 -10.32 15.37
CA LEU A 176 -8.24 -11.43 14.43
C LEU A 176 -7.34 -12.65 14.69
N MET A 177 -6.53 -12.64 15.75
CA MET A 177 -5.60 -13.74 16.08
C MET A 177 -6.29 -15.11 16.15
N ARG A 178 -7.45 -15.18 16.83
CA ARG A 178 -8.20 -16.44 16.97
C ARG A 178 -8.91 -16.89 15.69
N ASN A 179 -9.09 -15.97 14.73
CA ASN A 179 -9.60 -16.29 13.40
C ASN A 179 -8.49 -16.74 12.44
N ARG A 180 -7.23 -16.78 12.90
CA ARG A 180 -6.04 -17.10 12.10
C ARG A 180 -5.83 -16.16 10.90
N ILE A 181 -6.36 -14.92 11.01
CA ILE A 181 -6.15 -13.86 10.04
C ILE A 181 -5.05 -12.94 10.56
N ARG A 182 -3.99 -12.78 9.78
CA ARG A 182 -2.86 -11.93 10.11
C ARG A 182 -2.98 -10.58 9.39
N VAL A 183 -2.78 -9.50 10.14
CA VAL A 183 -2.84 -8.13 9.62
C VAL A 183 -1.56 -7.41 9.98
N ASN A 184 -0.81 -6.95 8.99
CA ASN A 184 0.46 -6.26 9.18
C ASN A 184 0.56 -5.03 8.29
N GLN A 185 1.48 -4.12 8.61
CA GLN A 185 1.78 -2.95 7.81
C GLN A 185 3.25 -2.92 7.43
N LEU A 186 3.53 -2.53 6.19
CA LEU A 186 4.86 -2.23 5.70
C LEU A 186 4.98 -0.72 5.48
N ASP A 187 5.73 -0.05 6.35
CA ASP A 187 6.04 1.38 6.21
C ASP A 187 7.22 1.53 5.25
N ILE A 188 6.93 2.08 4.09
CA ILE A 188 7.94 2.27 3.06
C ILE A 188 8.56 3.67 3.14
N GLY A 189 9.83 3.74 2.82
CA GLY A 189 10.53 4.99 2.58
C GLY A 189 10.26 5.57 1.18
N TRP A 190 11.10 6.52 0.77
CA TRP A 190 10.96 7.16 -0.53
C TRP A 190 11.26 6.19 -1.67
N MET A 191 10.24 6.00 -2.52
CA MET A 191 10.23 4.98 -3.56
C MET A 191 10.10 5.60 -4.96
N ALA A 192 10.90 5.13 -5.90
CA ALA A 192 10.89 5.52 -7.30
C ALA A 192 9.73 4.89 -8.09
N SER A 193 8.50 5.30 -7.80
CA SER A 193 7.34 4.90 -8.59
C SER A 193 7.11 5.82 -9.78
N ASP A 194 6.38 5.35 -10.81
CA ASP A 194 6.06 6.18 -11.98
C ASP A 194 5.29 7.45 -11.60
N ASN A 195 4.40 7.35 -10.61
CA ASN A 195 3.67 8.52 -10.11
C ASN A 195 4.59 9.50 -9.38
N GLU A 196 5.52 9.00 -8.58
CA GLU A 196 6.50 9.86 -7.90
C GLU A 196 7.42 10.55 -8.91
N ARG A 197 7.85 9.82 -9.95
CA ARG A 197 8.65 10.41 -11.04
C ARG A 197 7.89 11.53 -11.75
N ALA A 198 6.61 11.32 -12.06
CA ALA A 198 5.79 12.32 -12.70
C ALA A 198 5.57 13.56 -11.79
N LEU A 199 5.31 13.33 -10.50
CA LEU A 199 5.10 14.38 -9.51
C LEU A 199 6.37 15.23 -9.33
N GLN A 200 7.51 14.59 -9.09
CA GLN A 200 8.78 15.28 -8.87
C GLN A 200 9.22 16.05 -10.11
N LEU A 201 9.02 15.49 -11.29
CA LEU A 201 9.31 16.21 -12.54
C LEU A 201 8.40 17.44 -12.70
N ALA A 202 7.12 17.33 -12.36
CA ALA A 202 6.19 18.45 -12.44
C ALA A 202 6.51 19.56 -11.43
N GLU A 203 6.98 19.20 -10.23
CA GLU A 203 7.31 20.15 -9.17
C GLU A 203 8.69 20.81 -9.37
N SER A 204 9.71 20.06 -9.74
CA SER A 204 11.07 20.55 -9.85
C SER A 204 11.47 21.02 -11.25
N GLY A 205 10.81 20.50 -12.30
CA GLY A 205 11.24 20.67 -13.68
C GLY A 205 12.58 20.01 -14.01
N ASP A 206 13.14 19.24 -13.09
CA ASP A 206 14.48 18.66 -13.17
C ASP A 206 14.43 17.17 -13.55
N PRO A 207 14.86 16.78 -14.77
CA PRO A 207 14.86 15.37 -15.16
C PRO A 207 15.84 14.50 -14.36
N ASP A 208 16.86 15.10 -13.72
CA ASP A 208 17.88 14.40 -12.93
C ASP A 208 17.53 14.35 -11.44
N TRP A 209 16.31 14.73 -11.04
CA TRP A 209 15.90 14.82 -9.63
C TRP A 209 16.12 13.50 -8.87
N GLU A 210 15.85 12.35 -9.50
CA GLU A 210 15.97 11.03 -8.86
C GLU A 210 17.42 10.71 -8.49
N ALA A 211 18.34 10.98 -9.41
CA ALA A 211 19.78 10.81 -9.15
C ALA A 211 20.27 11.74 -8.04
N LYS A 212 19.85 13.02 -8.08
CA LYS A 212 20.19 14.02 -7.05
C LYS A 212 19.62 13.66 -5.67
N ALA A 213 18.39 13.17 -5.62
CA ALA A 213 17.77 12.69 -4.39
C ALA A 213 18.53 11.47 -3.85
N GLY A 214 18.92 10.55 -4.72
CA GLY A 214 19.65 9.35 -4.36
C GLY A 214 20.99 9.63 -3.67
N VAL A 215 21.71 10.67 -4.09
CA VAL A 215 23.03 11.01 -3.48
C VAL A 215 22.96 11.22 -1.97
N ASN A 216 21.82 11.71 -1.47
CA ASN A 216 21.62 11.98 -0.04
C ASN A 216 21.05 10.78 0.74
N LEU A 217 20.81 9.66 0.07
CA LEU A 217 20.28 8.43 0.69
C LEU A 217 21.42 7.43 0.94
N PRO A 218 21.38 6.66 2.04
CA PRO A 218 22.46 5.71 2.40
C PRO A 218 22.81 4.70 1.30
N LEU A 219 21.83 4.22 0.53
CA LEU A 219 22.08 3.29 -0.60
C LEU A 219 22.32 3.99 -1.94
N GLY A 220 22.41 5.32 -1.96
CA GLY A 220 22.62 6.09 -3.18
C GLY A 220 21.44 6.09 -4.17
N ARG A 221 20.28 5.60 -3.78
CA ARG A 221 19.08 5.49 -4.64
C ARG A 221 17.78 5.44 -3.82
N LEU A 222 16.66 5.70 -4.48
CA LEU A 222 15.34 5.45 -3.92
C LEU A 222 15.03 3.95 -3.85
N LEU A 223 13.97 3.57 -3.14
CA LEU A 223 13.46 2.20 -3.12
C LEU A 223 12.89 1.81 -4.49
N ASP A 224 13.11 0.57 -4.89
CA ASP A 224 12.50 -0.01 -6.10
C ASP A 224 11.16 -0.69 -5.73
N PRO A 225 10.06 -0.42 -6.46
CA PRO A 225 8.79 -1.13 -6.26
C PRO A 225 8.89 -2.65 -6.26
N ALA A 226 9.79 -3.24 -7.06
CA ALA A 226 10.00 -4.68 -7.11
C ALA A 226 10.64 -5.24 -5.83
N GLU A 227 11.51 -4.48 -5.16
CA GLU A 227 12.08 -4.85 -3.86
C GLU A 227 11.02 -4.82 -2.77
N VAL A 228 10.18 -3.78 -2.75
CA VAL A 228 9.07 -3.66 -1.80
C VAL A 228 8.05 -4.78 -2.01
N ALA A 229 7.74 -5.13 -3.27
CA ALA A 229 6.82 -6.23 -3.59
C ALA A 229 7.30 -7.58 -3.04
N LYS A 230 8.60 -7.84 -3.01
CA LYS A 230 9.19 -9.05 -2.39
C LYS A 230 8.97 -9.08 -0.88
N ALA A 231 9.09 -7.94 -0.21
CA ALA A 231 8.81 -7.83 1.22
C ALA A 231 7.32 -8.09 1.52
N VAL A 232 6.41 -7.53 0.70
CA VAL A 232 4.97 -7.79 0.81
C VAL A 232 4.67 -9.28 0.59
N LEU A 233 5.27 -9.92 -0.42
CA LEU A 233 5.13 -11.36 -0.66
C LEU A 233 5.55 -12.18 0.56
N TRP A 234 6.69 -11.85 1.18
CA TRP A 234 7.11 -12.51 2.43
C TRP A 234 6.07 -12.36 3.53
N MET A 235 5.51 -11.15 3.74
CA MET A 235 4.53 -10.89 4.78
C MET A 235 3.23 -11.69 4.62
N VAL A 236 2.79 -11.95 3.38
CA VAL A 236 1.57 -12.74 3.10
C VAL A 236 1.84 -14.23 2.96
N SER A 237 3.09 -14.65 2.83
CA SER A 237 3.47 -16.06 2.76
C SER A 237 3.49 -16.73 4.14
N ASP A 238 3.62 -18.04 4.16
CA ASP A 238 3.78 -18.81 5.40
C ASP A 238 5.17 -18.62 6.02
N ASP A 239 6.15 -18.14 5.25
CA ASP A 239 7.51 -17.84 5.74
C ASP A 239 7.54 -16.75 6.84
N SER A 240 6.51 -15.89 6.91
CA SER A 240 6.37 -14.88 7.97
C SER A 240 5.74 -15.43 9.26
N GLY A 241 5.40 -16.73 9.30
CA GLY A 241 4.96 -17.45 10.48
C GLY A 241 3.77 -16.79 11.18
N VAL A 242 3.91 -16.51 12.46
CA VAL A 242 2.87 -15.96 13.33
C VAL A 242 2.80 -14.42 13.34
N LEU A 243 3.55 -13.75 12.47
CA LEU A 243 3.63 -12.29 12.44
C LEU A 243 2.25 -11.67 12.21
N THR A 244 1.75 -10.90 13.19
CA THR A 244 0.49 -10.13 13.10
C THR A 244 0.55 -8.89 13.99
N GLY A 245 -0.20 -7.86 13.66
CA GLY A 245 -0.22 -6.58 14.38
C GLY A 245 1.09 -5.79 14.27
N SER A 246 1.99 -6.16 13.37
CA SER A 246 3.31 -5.56 13.24
C SER A 246 3.28 -4.43 12.21
N VAL A 247 4.01 -3.36 12.52
CA VAL A 247 4.34 -2.27 11.62
C VAL A 247 5.84 -2.34 11.38
N ILE A 248 6.21 -2.74 10.16
CA ILE A 248 7.61 -2.99 9.78
C ILE A 248 8.10 -1.84 8.93
N HIS A 249 9.22 -1.23 9.33
CA HIS A 249 9.86 -0.16 8.57
C HIS A 249 10.73 -0.76 7.48
N TYR A 250 10.43 -0.43 6.24
CA TYR A 250 11.19 -0.80 5.05
C TYR A 250 11.76 0.45 4.39
N ASP A 251 12.82 0.95 4.98
CA ASP A 251 13.47 2.20 4.60
C ASP A 251 14.97 2.15 4.85
N GLN A 252 15.68 3.14 4.32
CA GLN A 252 17.12 3.32 4.48
C GLN A 252 17.48 4.10 5.72
N SER A 253 16.50 4.59 6.48
CA SER A 253 16.70 5.32 7.74
C SER A 253 16.37 4.46 8.96
N VAL A 254 16.92 4.88 10.10
CA VAL A 254 16.54 4.32 11.40
C VAL A 254 15.87 5.43 12.20
N TRP A 255 14.60 5.25 12.51
CA TRP A 255 13.86 6.26 13.25
C TRP A 255 14.49 6.54 14.63
N GLY A 256 14.75 7.81 14.91
CA GLY A 256 15.44 8.25 16.13
C GLY A 256 16.96 8.07 16.08
N GLY A 257 17.50 7.46 15.03
CA GLY A 257 18.92 7.41 14.76
C GLY A 257 19.37 8.65 13.98
N TYR A 258 20.25 9.44 14.54
CA TYR A 258 20.91 10.57 13.88
C TYR A 258 22.28 10.81 14.52
N ASP A 259 23.15 11.40 13.71
CA ASP A 259 24.51 11.75 14.15
C ASP A 259 24.57 13.25 14.47
N GLY A 260 24.94 13.58 15.70
CA GLY A 260 25.03 14.97 16.16
C GLY A 260 23.73 15.48 16.82
N GLN A 261 23.25 16.66 16.43
CA GLN A 261 22.06 17.28 17.03
C GLN A 261 20.77 16.71 16.49
N ALA A 262 19.73 16.65 17.34
CA ALA A 262 18.40 16.24 16.90
C ALA A 262 17.91 17.10 15.72
N PRO A 263 17.31 16.50 14.69
CA PRO A 263 16.81 17.22 13.54
C PRO A 263 15.69 18.18 13.96
N ALA A 264 15.65 19.34 13.33
CA ALA A 264 14.63 20.36 13.53
C ALA A 264 14.14 20.85 12.17
N PRO A 265 12.92 21.44 12.09
CA PRO A 265 12.43 22.06 10.87
C PRO A 265 13.39 23.15 10.38
N ALA A 266 13.67 23.17 9.08
CA ALA A 266 14.60 24.13 8.51
C ALA A 266 14.08 25.59 8.56
N VAL A 267 12.76 25.77 8.47
CA VAL A 267 12.08 27.06 8.46
C VAL A 267 10.78 27.01 9.27
N PRO A 268 10.34 28.14 9.87
CA PRO A 268 9.01 28.21 10.50
C PRO A 268 7.91 28.12 9.44
N LEU A 269 6.71 27.66 9.83
CA LEU A 269 5.52 27.73 8.99
C LEU A 269 5.09 29.20 8.84
N ASN A 270 4.67 29.55 7.62
CA ASN A 270 4.01 30.82 7.37
C ASN A 270 2.52 30.70 7.67
N ALA A 271 1.93 31.77 8.23
CA ALA A 271 0.51 31.86 8.50
C ALA A 271 -0.28 32.34 7.27
#